data_7a2ea55650e89c49b80c3b573f4440c8
#
_entry.id   7a2ea55650e89c49b80c3b573f4440c8
#
_cell.length_a   1.000
_cell.length_b   1.000
_cell.length_c   1.000
_cell.angle_alpha   90.00
_cell.angle_beta   90.00
_cell.angle_gamma   90.00
#
_symmetry.space_group_name_H-M   'P 1'
#
loop_
_entity.id
_entity.type
_entity.pdbx_description
1 polymer ?
#
loop_
_entity_poly.entity_id
_entity_poly.type
_entity_poly.pdbx_seq_one_letter_code
_entity_poly.pdbx_strand_id
1 'polypeptide(L)'
;MKKLLIIIVLIFLTQLAQSQECNIKPERGSKNYIIGYGSLMDKDSRIRTNKSAFVVKPILIKGFERTWGLQGGMYKITFLTIIKKENSAVNAVYYPVSIKDLNKTDMRESSYCRVKVEGKDLSFYGEKIKTKNKNFWVYAANPG
;
A
#
# COMPACT_ATOMS: atom_id res chain seq x y z
N MET A 1 -13.23 -25.22 -35.74
CA MET A 1 -11.86 -25.19 -35.16
C MET A 1 -11.26 -23.78 -35.03
N LYS A 2 -11.27 -22.94 -36.09
CA LYS A 2 -10.72 -21.58 -36.05
C LYS A 2 -11.36 -20.65 -34.97
N LYS A 3 -12.69 -20.72 -34.76
CA LYS A 3 -13.40 -19.91 -33.75
C LYS A 3 -13.05 -20.32 -32.32
N LEU A 4 -12.82 -21.61 -32.04
CA LEU A 4 -12.42 -22.10 -30.72
C LEU A 4 -11.00 -21.65 -30.37
N LEU A 5 -10.09 -21.62 -31.35
CA LEU A 5 -8.71 -21.16 -31.14
C LEU A 5 -8.65 -19.67 -30.79
N ILE A 6 -9.50 -18.83 -31.42
CA ILE A 6 -9.57 -17.40 -31.15
C ILE A 6 -10.08 -17.13 -29.73
N ILE A 7 -11.06 -17.90 -29.24
CA ILE A 7 -11.57 -17.75 -27.86
C ILE A 7 -10.52 -18.14 -26.84
N ILE A 8 -9.74 -19.19 -27.07
CA ILE A 8 -8.65 -19.62 -26.17
C ILE A 8 -7.55 -18.55 -26.12
N VAL A 9 -7.18 -17.94 -27.24
CA VAL A 9 -6.18 -16.86 -27.30
C VAL A 9 -6.67 -15.61 -26.58
N LEU A 10 -7.94 -15.25 -26.69
CA LEU A 10 -8.55 -14.12 -25.98
C LEU A 10 -8.58 -14.35 -24.45
N ILE A 11 -8.81 -15.58 -23.99
CA ILE A 11 -8.79 -15.90 -22.55
C ILE A 11 -7.36 -15.83 -21.99
N PHE A 12 -6.34 -16.21 -22.77
CA PHE A 12 -4.93 -16.10 -22.36
C PHE A 12 -4.42 -14.66 -22.29
N LEU A 13 -4.97 -13.75 -23.11
CA LEU A 13 -4.59 -12.34 -23.11
C LEU A 13 -5.14 -11.55 -21.90
N THR A 14 -6.13 -12.08 -21.18
CA THR A 14 -6.70 -11.42 -19.99
C THR A 14 -5.96 -11.73 -18.68
N GLN A 15 -4.96 -12.60 -18.69
CA GLN A 15 -4.11 -12.91 -17.52
C GLN A 15 -2.74 -12.21 -17.59
N LEU A 16 -2.66 -11.03 -18.16
CA LEU A 16 -1.55 -10.13 -17.85
C LEU A 16 -1.71 -9.74 -16.38
N ALA A 17 -1.02 -10.47 -15.50
CA ALA A 17 -0.85 -10.08 -14.12
C ALA A 17 -0.41 -8.61 -14.14
N GLN A 18 -1.27 -7.72 -13.66
CA GLN A 18 -0.90 -6.34 -13.44
C GLN A 18 0.22 -6.38 -12.39
N SER A 19 1.47 -6.33 -12.85
CA SER A 19 2.59 -6.09 -11.96
C SER A 19 2.29 -4.79 -11.23
N GLN A 20 2.19 -4.86 -9.92
CA GLN A 20 1.88 -3.69 -9.11
C GLN A 20 3.10 -2.76 -9.19
N GLU A 21 2.97 -1.64 -9.91
CA GLU A 21 4.06 -0.67 -10.03
C GLU A 21 4.43 -0.11 -8.66
N CYS A 22 5.72 -0.19 -8.35
CA CYS A 22 6.30 0.38 -7.14
C CYS A 22 6.47 1.90 -7.27
N ASN A 23 6.24 2.62 -6.19
CA ASN A 23 6.58 4.04 -6.04
C ASN A 23 5.99 4.94 -7.14
N ILE A 24 4.75 4.64 -7.57
CA ILE A 24 4.03 5.44 -8.56
C ILE A 24 3.99 6.90 -8.11
N LYS A 25 4.26 7.80 -9.05
CA LYS A 25 4.22 9.24 -8.77
C LYS A 25 2.78 9.68 -8.44
N PRO A 26 2.58 10.41 -7.32
CA PRO A 26 1.25 10.93 -7.00
C PRO A 26 0.69 11.84 -8.08
N GLU A 27 -0.61 11.76 -8.32
CA GLU A 27 -1.32 12.66 -9.23
C GLU A 27 -1.25 14.10 -8.74
N ARG A 28 -1.04 15.03 -9.67
CA ARG A 28 -0.97 16.47 -9.36
C ARG A 28 -2.30 16.93 -8.72
N GLY A 29 -2.22 17.64 -7.59
CA GLY A 29 -3.40 18.17 -6.89
C GLY A 29 -4.15 17.16 -6.03
N SER A 30 -3.74 15.89 -6.00
CA SER A 30 -4.33 14.90 -5.10
C SER A 30 -3.85 15.06 -3.67
N LYS A 31 -4.71 14.71 -2.70
CA LYS A 31 -4.34 14.58 -1.30
C LYS A 31 -3.72 13.21 -1.06
N ASN A 32 -2.60 13.16 -0.36
CA ASN A 32 -1.90 11.92 -0.09
C ASN A 32 -2.02 11.51 1.37
N TYR A 33 -2.19 10.22 1.59
CA TYR A 33 -2.28 9.60 2.90
C TYR A 33 -1.36 8.38 2.94
N ILE A 34 -0.70 8.17 4.08
CA ILE A 34 0.04 6.94 4.35
C ILE A 34 -0.82 6.03 5.21
N ILE A 35 -0.83 4.74 4.90
CA ILE A 35 -1.41 3.68 5.69
C ILE A 35 -0.28 2.95 6.41
N GLY A 36 -0.29 3.01 7.75
CA GLY A 36 0.66 2.30 8.61
C GLY A 36 0.02 1.05 9.22
N TYR A 37 0.65 -0.09 9.04
CA TYR A 37 0.21 -1.39 9.58
C TYR A 37 1.23 -2.05 10.51
N GLY A 38 2.43 -1.51 10.58
CA GLY A 38 3.55 -1.94 11.41
C GLY A 38 4.09 -0.80 12.26
N SER A 39 5.38 -0.51 12.18
CA SER A 39 6.04 0.56 12.94
C SER A 39 5.44 1.95 12.71
N LEU A 40 4.82 2.18 11.56
CA LEU A 40 4.10 3.44 11.28
C LEU A 40 2.76 3.59 12.04
N MET A 41 2.26 2.55 12.73
CA MET A 41 1.15 2.68 13.69
C MET A 41 1.60 3.37 14.97
N ASP A 42 2.86 3.21 15.35
CA ASP A 42 3.43 3.85 16.53
C ASP A 42 3.68 5.34 16.28
N LYS A 43 3.24 6.19 17.22
CA LYS A 43 3.35 7.64 17.12
C LYS A 43 4.80 8.10 17.01
N ASP A 44 5.65 7.63 17.92
CA ASP A 44 7.03 8.08 18.01
C ASP A 44 7.84 7.65 16.79
N SER A 45 7.50 6.49 16.24
CA SER A 45 8.10 5.99 15.00
C SER A 45 7.74 6.85 13.80
N ARG A 46 6.47 7.19 13.58
CA ARG A 46 6.07 7.93 12.37
C ARG A 46 6.44 9.42 12.42
N ILE A 47 6.41 10.08 13.61
CA ILE A 47 6.76 11.50 13.73
C ILE A 47 8.24 11.77 13.46
N ARG A 48 9.13 10.76 13.53
CA ARG A 48 10.53 10.89 13.12
C ARG A 48 10.66 11.27 11.63
N THR A 49 9.75 10.80 10.81
CA THR A 49 9.74 11.04 9.36
C THR A 49 8.76 12.16 8.98
N ASN A 50 7.57 12.13 9.56
CA ASN A 50 6.54 13.13 9.33
C ASN A 50 6.13 13.77 10.68
N LYS A 51 6.71 14.93 10.99
CA LYS A 51 6.47 15.64 12.25
C LYS A 51 5.01 16.06 12.47
N SER A 52 4.20 16.15 11.42
CA SER A 52 2.77 16.48 11.51
C SER A 52 1.85 15.28 11.72
N ALA A 53 2.37 14.06 11.67
CA ALA A 53 1.59 12.81 11.77
C ALA A 53 1.24 12.44 13.23
N PHE A 54 0.76 13.40 14.02
CA PHE A 54 0.35 13.16 15.41
C PHE A 54 -0.99 12.42 15.49
N VAL A 55 -1.94 12.83 14.65
CA VAL A 55 -3.30 12.30 14.64
C VAL A 55 -3.42 11.29 13.51
N VAL A 56 -3.92 10.12 13.84
CA VAL A 56 -4.22 9.05 12.89
C VAL A 56 -5.66 8.61 13.05
N LYS A 57 -6.22 8.02 12.00
CA LYS A 57 -7.54 7.39 12.03
C LYS A 57 -7.40 5.90 11.70
N PRO A 58 -8.22 5.03 12.32
CA PRO A 58 -8.21 3.61 12.02
C PRO A 58 -8.78 3.35 10.62
N ILE A 59 -8.26 2.32 9.97
CA ILE A 59 -8.70 1.86 8.65
C ILE A 59 -8.51 0.35 8.54
N LEU A 60 -9.36 -0.30 7.76
CA LEU A 60 -9.18 -1.67 7.31
C LEU A 60 -8.84 -1.65 5.82
N ILE A 61 -7.78 -2.34 5.41
CA ILE A 61 -7.43 -2.53 4.00
C ILE A 61 -7.68 -3.98 3.60
N LYS A 62 -8.48 -4.17 2.56
CA LYS A 62 -8.86 -5.49 2.03
C LYS A 62 -7.86 -5.95 0.97
N GLY A 63 -7.78 -7.26 0.76
CA GLY A 63 -6.90 -7.85 -0.25
C GLY A 63 -5.42 -7.88 0.15
N PHE A 64 -5.13 -7.79 1.45
CA PHE A 64 -3.78 -7.89 2.01
C PHE A 64 -3.73 -8.76 3.26
N GLU A 65 -2.58 -9.38 3.48
CA GLU A 65 -2.26 -10.14 4.69
C GLU A 65 -0.91 -9.69 5.26
N ARG A 66 -0.81 -9.62 6.61
CA ARG A 66 0.48 -9.42 7.27
C ARG A 66 1.31 -10.69 7.23
N THR A 67 2.60 -10.53 6.99
CA THR A 67 3.56 -11.64 7.05
C THR A 67 4.94 -11.15 7.50
N TRP A 68 5.75 -12.07 8.00
CA TRP A 68 7.16 -11.85 8.24
C TRP A 68 7.93 -12.31 6.99
N GLY A 69 8.44 -11.41 6.19
CA GLY A 69 8.99 -11.79 4.89
C GLY A 69 10.09 -10.91 4.33
N LEU A 70 10.28 -9.72 4.89
CA LEU A 70 11.34 -8.84 4.43
C LEU A 70 12.58 -9.03 5.30
N GLN A 71 13.65 -9.57 4.73
CA GLN A 71 14.93 -9.70 5.42
C GLN A 71 15.81 -8.46 5.19
N GLY A 72 16.22 -7.81 6.28
CA GLY A 72 17.19 -6.73 6.24
C GLY A 72 18.61 -7.24 6.12
N GLY A 73 19.30 -6.89 5.01
CA GLY A 73 20.60 -7.45 4.60
C GLY A 73 21.65 -7.67 5.70
N MET A 74 22.12 -6.59 6.36
CA MET A 74 23.26 -6.69 7.29
C MET A 74 22.90 -7.25 8.67
N TYR A 75 21.65 -7.19 9.11
CA TYR A 75 21.25 -7.48 10.50
C TYR A 75 20.55 -8.83 10.70
N LYS A 76 20.34 -9.65 9.69
CA LYS A 76 19.56 -10.90 9.76
C LYS A 76 18.21 -10.75 10.49
N ILE A 77 17.61 -9.58 10.38
CA ILE A 77 16.32 -9.25 11.00
C ILE A 77 15.23 -9.44 9.94
N THR A 78 14.15 -10.10 10.33
CA THR A 78 12.96 -10.23 9.51
C THR A 78 11.97 -9.13 9.90
N PHE A 79 11.57 -8.33 8.93
CA PHE A 79 10.60 -7.25 9.12
C PHE A 79 9.19 -7.70 8.78
N LEU A 80 8.21 -7.09 9.49
CA LEU A 80 6.81 -7.21 9.17
C LEU A 80 6.52 -6.53 7.82
N THR A 81 5.83 -7.24 6.95
CA THR A 81 5.35 -6.72 5.68
C THR A 81 3.91 -7.12 5.43
N ILE A 82 3.33 -6.65 4.35
CA ILE A 82 2.06 -7.13 3.81
C ILE A 82 2.28 -7.62 2.38
N ILE A 83 1.50 -8.61 2.01
CA ILE A 83 1.42 -9.18 0.67
C ILE A 83 -0.01 -9.14 0.17
N LYS A 84 -0.21 -9.13 -1.15
CA LYS A 84 -1.55 -9.30 -1.74
C LYS A 84 -2.09 -10.68 -1.39
N LYS A 85 -3.32 -10.72 -0.86
CA LYS A 85 -4.05 -11.96 -0.58
C LYS A 85 -5.55 -11.71 -0.61
N GLU A 86 -6.22 -12.37 -1.54
CA GLU A 86 -7.68 -12.35 -1.63
C GLU A 86 -8.32 -12.82 -0.33
N ASN A 87 -9.50 -12.30 -0.03
CA ASN A 87 -10.31 -12.64 1.15
C ASN A 87 -9.64 -12.36 2.50
N SER A 88 -8.52 -11.63 2.50
CA SER A 88 -7.84 -11.17 3.70
C SER A 88 -7.99 -9.67 3.88
N ALA A 89 -7.78 -9.21 5.12
CA ALA A 89 -7.80 -7.79 5.44
C ALA A 89 -6.81 -7.48 6.57
N VAL A 90 -6.27 -6.26 6.54
CA VAL A 90 -5.30 -5.77 7.53
C VAL A 90 -5.87 -4.53 8.20
N ASN A 91 -5.94 -4.55 9.53
CA ASN A 91 -6.21 -3.36 10.31
C ASN A 91 -4.97 -2.46 10.33
N ALA A 92 -5.19 -1.17 10.18
CA ALA A 92 -4.11 -0.19 10.05
C ALA A 92 -4.56 1.17 10.57
N VAL A 93 -3.68 2.14 10.51
CA VAL A 93 -4.02 3.56 10.69
C VAL A 93 -3.67 4.33 9.42
N TYR A 94 -4.35 5.45 9.18
CA TYR A 94 -3.97 6.34 8.09
C TYR A 94 -3.85 7.78 8.57
N TYR A 95 -3.01 8.55 7.89
CA TYR A 95 -2.74 9.94 8.20
C TYR A 95 -2.34 10.72 6.93
N PRO A 96 -2.65 12.04 6.85
CA PRO A 96 -2.27 12.87 5.72
C PRO A 96 -0.75 13.05 5.65
N VAL A 97 -0.23 13.18 4.44
CA VAL A 97 1.18 13.40 4.17
C VAL A 97 1.39 14.41 3.05
N SER A 98 2.35 15.32 3.22
CA SER A 98 2.84 16.18 2.13
C SER A 98 3.69 15.37 1.14
N ILE A 99 3.85 15.85 -0.10
CA ILE A 99 4.77 15.22 -1.07
C ILE A 99 6.19 15.16 -0.52
N LYS A 100 6.63 16.22 0.18
CA LYS A 100 7.95 16.26 0.81
C LYS A 100 8.14 15.14 1.83
N ASP A 101 7.15 14.93 2.70
CA ASP A 101 7.23 13.91 3.74
C ASP A 101 6.93 12.50 3.20
N LEU A 102 6.17 12.38 2.10
CA LEU A 102 6.01 11.13 1.38
C LEU A 102 7.37 10.66 0.83
N ASN A 103 8.14 11.56 0.20
CA ASN A 103 9.48 11.26 -0.31
C ASN A 103 10.45 10.85 0.82
N LYS A 104 10.36 11.49 2.01
CA LYS A 104 11.14 11.08 3.18
C LYS A 104 10.75 9.68 3.66
N THR A 105 9.44 9.37 3.60
CA THR A 105 8.97 8.05 3.99
C THR A 105 9.42 6.99 2.98
N ASP A 106 9.43 7.30 1.68
CA ASP A 106 10.01 6.43 0.63
C ASP A 106 11.48 6.10 0.92
N MET A 107 12.28 7.09 1.33
CA MET A 107 13.68 6.86 1.70
C MET A 107 13.81 5.97 2.95
N ARG A 108 12.94 6.17 3.95
CA ARG A 108 12.93 5.34 5.16
C ARG A 108 12.52 3.91 4.87
N GLU A 109 11.51 3.74 4.05
CA GLU A 109 10.91 2.44 3.70
C GLU A 109 11.50 1.87 2.39
N SER A 110 12.77 2.19 2.09
CA SER A 110 13.44 1.89 0.81
C SER A 110 13.49 0.40 0.44
N SER A 111 13.35 -0.50 1.41
CA SER A 111 13.26 -1.96 1.18
C SER A 111 11.84 -2.44 0.82
N TYR A 112 10.85 -1.55 0.87
CA TYR A 112 9.47 -1.83 0.54
C TYR A 112 9.08 -1.18 -0.79
N CYS A 113 7.99 -1.67 -1.34
CA CYS A 113 7.31 -1.11 -2.50
C CYS A 113 6.15 -0.24 -2.01
N ARG A 114 6.16 1.06 -2.32
CA ARG A 114 4.99 1.90 -2.07
C ARG A 114 3.94 1.64 -3.14
N VAL A 115 2.77 1.17 -2.72
CA VAL A 115 1.66 0.82 -3.60
C VAL A 115 0.41 1.64 -3.25
N LYS A 116 -0.38 1.96 -4.25
CA LYS A 116 -1.68 2.61 -4.07
C LYS A 116 -2.72 1.57 -3.69
N VAL A 117 -3.52 1.86 -2.66
CA VAL A 117 -4.68 1.05 -2.28
C VAL A 117 -5.92 1.70 -2.90
N GLU A 118 -6.67 0.93 -3.66
CA GLU A 118 -7.87 1.40 -4.33
C GLU A 118 -9.00 1.68 -3.33
N GLY A 119 -9.82 2.68 -3.62
CA GLY A 119 -10.89 3.11 -2.71
C GLY A 119 -11.89 2.00 -2.33
N LYS A 120 -12.14 1.03 -3.23
CA LYS A 120 -13.01 -0.13 -2.98
C LYS A 120 -12.44 -1.10 -1.92
N ASP A 121 -11.12 -1.09 -1.74
CA ASP A 121 -10.40 -1.95 -0.79
C ASP A 121 -10.21 -1.27 0.58
N LEU A 122 -10.67 -0.02 0.73
CA LEU A 122 -10.60 0.75 1.96
C LEU A 122 -11.92 0.70 2.73
N SER A 123 -11.83 0.44 4.02
CA SER A 123 -12.97 0.50 4.94
C SER A 123 -12.64 1.41 6.12
N PHE A 124 -13.34 2.53 6.19
CA PHE A 124 -13.12 3.55 7.22
C PHE A 124 -14.08 3.32 8.38
N TYR A 125 -13.57 3.35 9.61
CA TYR A 125 -14.39 3.16 10.80
C TYR A 125 -15.11 4.47 11.15
N GLY A 126 -16.45 4.40 11.18
CA GLY A 126 -17.33 5.50 11.62
C GLY A 126 -17.50 6.66 10.62
N GLU A 127 -16.83 6.65 9.47
CA GLU A 127 -16.91 7.73 8.48
C GLU A 127 -17.05 7.19 7.05
N LYS A 128 -17.94 7.80 6.26
CA LYS A 128 -17.96 7.61 4.80
C LYS A 128 -17.02 8.62 4.14
N ILE A 129 -15.80 8.20 3.84
CA ILE A 129 -14.80 9.06 3.20
C ILE A 129 -14.87 8.91 1.68
N LYS A 130 -15.07 10.02 0.97
CA LYS A 130 -14.91 10.05 -0.48
C LYS A 130 -13.43 9.91 -0.84
N THR A 131 -13.08 8.89 -1.61
CA THR A 131 -11.69 8.58 -2.00
C THR A 131 -11.26 9.27 -3.29
N LYS A 132 -12.17 9.91 -4.02
CA LYS A 132 -11.87 10.68 -5.24
C LYS A 132 -10.84 11.77 -4.94
N ASN A 133 -9.83 11.91 -5.79
CA ASN A 133 -8.70 12.84 -5.65
C ASN A 133 -7.88 12.63 -4.35
N LYS A 134 -7.88 11.41 -3.83
CA LYS A 134 -7.06 11.01 -2.68
C LYS A 134 -6.29 9.76 -3.01
N ASN A 135 -5.01 9.76 -2.68
CA ASN A 135 -4.15 8.58 -2.79
C ASN A 135 -3.89 8.04 -1.39
N PHE A 136 -4.12 6.75 -1.23
CA PHE A 136 -3.81 6.00 -0.02
C PHE A 136 -2.66 5.06 -0.32
N TRP A 137 -1.52 5.28 0.32
CA TRP A 137 -0.27 4.59 0.08
C TRP A 137 0.05 3.63 1.20
N VAL A 138 0.43 2.42 0.87
CA VAL A 138 0.94 1.43 1.81
C VAL A 138 2.29 0.91 1.33
N TYR A 139 3.18 0.59 2.25
CA TYR A 139 4.48 0.00 1.96
C TYR A 139 4.39 -1.52 2.11
N ALA A 140 4.49 -2.24 1.02
CA ALA A 140 4.35 -3.69 0.95
C ALA A 140 5.67 -4.35 0.53
N ALA A 141 5.80 -5.65 0.71
CA ALA A 141 6.90 -6.39 0.11
C ALA A 141 6.91 -6.16 -1.41
N ASN A 142 8.10 -5.97 -1.97
CA ASN A 142 8.22 -5.91 -3.43
C ASN A 142 7.72 -7.24 -4.01
N PRO A 143 6.78 -7.22 -4.94
CA PRO A 143 6.29 -8.47 -5.55
C PRO A 143 7.30 -9.20 -6.42
N GLY A 144 8.55 -8.66 -6.53
CA GLY A 144 9.65 -9.30 -7.26
C GLY A 144 9.52 -9.12 -8.77
#